data_cffede6c297ab98e27ffe7a2b0b61dd4
#
_entry.id   cffede6c297ab98e27ffe7a2b0b61dd4
#
_cell.length_a   1.000
_cell.length_b   1.000
_cell.length_c   1.000
_cell.angle_alpha   90.00
_cell.angle_beta   90.00
_cell.angle_gamma   90.00
#
_symmetry.space_group_name_H-M   'P 1'
#
loop_
_entity.id
_entity.type
_entity.pdbx_description
1 polymer ?
#
loop_
_entity_poly.entity_id
_entity_poly.type
_entity_poly.pdbx_seq_one_letter_code
_entity_poly.pdbx_strand_id
1 'polypeptide(L)'
;MHEDGGDLRGCIGHVASDRPLGEVIRQIAVSAAQSDPRFPPVAPEELPDLRLEISVLSEPRYVATTDLRGIVIGRDGLLVRRGRAQAVLLPQVATEHGFGPEAFLDAACHKAGLAAGSWREPETQVFTFTADIFVE
;
A
#
# COMPACT_ATOMS: atom_id res chain seq x y z
N MET A 1 2.86 1.13 -11.67
CA MET A 1 3.03 1.08 -13.14
C MET A 1 1.71 1.40 -13.80
N HIS A 2 1.68 2.39 -14.63
CA HIS A 2 0.47 2.90 -15.29
C HIS A 2 0.70 3.05 -16.79
N GLU A 3 -0.38 2.98 -17.58
CA GLU A 3 -0.36 3.37 -18.99
C GLU A 3 -0.36 4.90 -19.14
N ASP A 4 0.00 5.43 -20.29
CA ASP A 4 0.02 6.87 -20.56
C ASP A 4 -1.31 7.58 -20.26
N GLY A 5 -2.43 6.89 -20.31
CA GLY A 5 -3.75 7.40 -19.92
C GLY A 5 -3.99 7.46 -18.42
N GLY A 6 -3.06 6.99 -17.59
CA GLY A 6 -3.17 6.94 -16.14
C GLY A 6 -3.79 5.66 -15.58
N ASP A 7 -4.21 4.73 -16.43
CA ASP A 7 -4.80 3.47 -15.99
C ASP A 7 -3.73 2.54 -15.38
N LEU A 8 -4.10 1.84 -14.32
CA LEU A 8 -3.20 0.90 -13.65
C LEU A 8 -2.89 -0.30 -14.58
N ARG A 9 -1.60 -0.58 -14.74
CA ARG A 9 -1.13 -1.71 -15.57
C ARG A 9 -0.43 -2.80 -14.78
N GLY A 10 0.00 -2.52 -13.56
CA GLY A 10 0.60 -3.48 -12.64
C GLY A 10 1.05 -2.79 -11.37
N CYS A 11 0.93 -3.48 -10.23
CA CYS A 11 1.35 -2.94 -8.94
C CYS A 11 1.70 -4.09 -7.99
N ILE A 12 2.95 -4.18 -7.61
CA ILE A 12 3.45 -5.12 -6.60
C ILE A 12 4.32 -4.35 -5.62
N GLY A 13 4.33 -4.75 -4.36
CA GLY A 13 5.15 -4.11 -3.34
C GLY A 13 5.55 -5.04 -2.20
N HIS A 14 6.53 -4.59 -1.45
CA HIS A 14 6.95 -5.21 -0.19
C HIS A 14 6.90 -4.15 0.92
N VAL A 15 6.34 -4.50 2.06
CA VAL A 15 6.21 -3.59 3.21
C VAL A 15 7.54 -3.40 3.92
N ALA A 16 8.38 -4.44 3.93
CA ALA A 16 9.69 -4.42 4.55
C ALA A 16 10.66 -5.33 3.80
N SER A 17 11.92 -4.96 3.78
CA SER A 17 13.00 -5.78 3.23
C SER A 17 14.32 -5.43 3.94
N ASP A 18 15.17 -6.43 4.12
CA ASP A 18 16.55 -6.28 4.61
C ASP A 18 17.57 -6.09 3.47
N ARG A 19 17.10 -6.09 2.22
CA ARG A 19 17.93 -5.94 1.01
C ARG A 19 18.08 -4.48 0.64
N PRO A 20 19.18 -4.12 -0.07
CA PRO A 20 19.36 -2.75 -0.58
C PRO A 20 18.15 -2.29 -1.42
N LEU A 21 17.73 -1.05 -1.20
CA LEU A 21 16.54 -0.48 -1.83
C LEU A 21 16.55 -0.60 -3.36
N GLY A 22 17.68 -0.33 -4.00
CA GLY A 22 17.79 -0.42 -5.45
C GLY A 22 17.57 -1.83 -6.01
N GLU A 23 17.95 -2.86 -5.26
CA GLU A 23 17.67 -4.25 -5.65
C GLU A 23 16.20 -4.59 -5.50
N VAL A 24 15.59 -4.14 -4.41
CA VAL A 24 14.16 -4.34 -4.15
C VAL A 24 13.33 -3.66 -5.23
N ILE A 25 13.61 -2.41 -5.55
CA ILE A 25 12.91 -1.65 -6.61
C ILE A 25 12.98 -2.39 -7.94
N ARG A 26 14.16 -2.85 -8.32
CA ARG A 26 14.37 -3.58 -9.58
C ARG A 26 13.53 -4.86 -9.64
N GLN A 27 13.58 -5.63 -8.58
CA GLN A 27 12.82 -6.89 -8.47
C GLN A 27 11.31 -6.64 -8.49
N ILE A 28 10.83 -5.65 -7.75
CA ILE A 28 9.40 -5.30 -7.68
C ILE A 28 8.90 -4.78 -9.02
N ALA A 29 9.68 -3.97 -9.74
CA ALA A 29 9.31 -3.49 -11.07
C ALA A 29 9.09 -4.65 -12.05
N VAL A 30 10.00 -5.63 -12.06
CA VAL A 30 9.85 -6.84 -12.88
C VAL A 30 8.62 -7.64 -12.44
N SER A 31 8.40 -7.80 -11.14
CA SER A 31 7.23 -8.51 -10.62
C SER A 31 5.92 -7.80 -10.99
N ALA A 32 5.87 -6.48 -10.94
CA ALA A 32 4.70 -5.71 -11.35
C ALA A 32 4.41 -5.87 -12.86
N ALA A 33 5.45 -5.95 -13.67
CA ALA A 33 5.31 -6.14 -15.11
C ALA A 33 4.92 -7.59 -15.52
N GLN A 34 5.40 -8.58 -14.77
CA GLN A 34 5.36 -9.98 -15.21
C GLN A 34 4.47 -10.88 -14.35
N SER A 35 4.21 -10.50 -13.11
CA SER A 35 3.67 -11.42 -12.10
C SER A 35 2.48 -10.86 -11.32
N ASP A 36 1.92 -9.71 -11.71
CA ASP A 36 0.68 -9.22 -11.12
C ASP A 36 -0.49 -10.06 -11.65
N PRO A 37 -1.19 -10.82 -10.78
CA PRO A 37 -2.21 -11.76 -11.24
C PRO A 37 -3.45 -11.09 -11.86
N ARG A 38 -3.59 -9.77 -11.69
CA ARG A 38 -4.71 -9.00 -12.23
C ARG A 38 -4.54 -8.64 -13.70
N PHE A 39 -3.32 -8.76 -14.23
CA PHE A 39 -2.97 -8.32 -15.58
C PHE A 39 -2.14 -9.39 -16.30
N PRO A 40 -2.22 -9.48 -17.64
CA PRO A 40 -1.27 -10.29 -18.39
C PRO A 40 0.15 -9.68 -18.30
N PRO A 41 1.20 -10.48 -18.48
CA PRO A 41 2.57 -9.96 -18.54
C PRO A 41 2.71 -8.82 -19.54
N VAL A 42 3.48 -7.80 -19.17
CA VAL A 42 3.75 -6.65 -20.05
C VAL A 42 4.56 -7.12 -21.26
N ALA A 43 4.10 -6.77 -22.46
CA ALA A 43 4.82 -7.00 -23.70
C ALA A 43 5.87 -5.91 -23.96
N PRO A 44 6.98 -6.22 -24.66
CA PRO A 44 8.01 -5.22 -24.97
C PRO A 44 7.48 -3.98 -25.69
N GLU A 45 6.44 -4.15 -26.51
CA GLU A 45 5.82 -3.08 -27.30
C GLU A 45 5.09 -2.05 -26.41
N GLU A 46 4.67 -2.44 -25.21
CA GLU A 46 3.99 -1.56 -24.26
C GLU A 46 4.97 -0.62 -23.51
N LEU A 47 6.27 -0.98 -23.46
CA LEU A 47 7.25 -0.27 -22.62
C LEU A 47 7.35 1.24 -22.87
N PRO A 48 7.27 1.76 -24.11
CA PRO A 48 7.34 3.18 -24.36
C PRO A 48 6.18 3.98 -23.74
N ASP A 49 5.03 3.33 -23.59
CA ASP A 49 3.79 3.96 -23.12
C ASP A 49 3.54 3.73 -21.62
N LEU A 50 4.47 3.06 -20.92
CA LEU A 50 4.37 2.84 -19.48
C LEU A 50 5.02 3.96 -18.69
N ARG A 51 4.40 4.28 -17.55
CA ARG A 51 4.94 5.21 -16.54
C ARG A 51 5.11 4.47 -15.23
N LEU A 52 6.20 4.73 -14.56
CA LEU A 52 6.50 4.15 -13.25
C LEU A 52 6.21 5.16 -12.15
N GLU A 53 5.57 4.67 -11.10
CA GLU A 53 5.46 5.34 -9.82
C GLU A 53 6.02 4.44 -8.75
N ILE A 54 6.91 4.96 -7.94
CA ILE A 54 7.57 4.23 -6.85
C ILE A 54 7.22 4.90 -5.54
N SER A 55 6.62 4.15 -4.62
CA SER A 55 6.37 4.61 -3.26
C SER A 55 7.37 3.95 -2.32
N VAL A 56 8.24 4.74 -1.71
CA VAL A 56 9.19 4.29 -0.70
C VAL A 56 8.56 4.54 0.66
N LEU A 57 8.33 3.45 1.40
CA LEU A 57 7.63 3.49 2.69
C LEU A 57 8.62 3.69 3.83
N SER A 58 8.24 4.51 4.82
CA SER A 58 8.96 4.59 6.09
C SER A 58 8.76 3.30 6.89
N GLU A 59 9.53 3.14 7.96
CA GLU A 59 9.27 2.06 8.92
C GLU A 59 7.90 2.23 9.57
N PRO A 60 7.11 1.13 9.68
CA PRO A 60 5.83 1.18 10.36
C PRO A 60 5.97 1.56 11.84
N ARG A 61 5.06 2.40 12.32
CA ARG A 61 4.96 2.78 13.73
C ARG A 61 3.67 2.22 14.32
N TYR A 62 3.76 1.56 15.45
CA TYR A 62 2.59 1.08 16.17
C TYR A 62 1.69 2.25 16.61
N VAL A 63 0.38 2.06 16.44
CA VAL A 63 -0.64 3.03 16.85
C VAL A 63 -1.57 2.39 17.87
N ALA A 64 -1.71 3.05 19.02
CA ALA A 64 -2.75 2.70 19.97
C ALA A 64 -4.10 3.21 19.43
N THR A 65 -5.00 2.30 19.10
CA THR A 65 -6.30 2.62 18.48
C THR A 65 -7.31 3.25 19.46
N THR A 66 -6.91 3.45 20.69
CA THR A 66 -7.67 4.25 21.66
C THR A 66 -7.59 5.76 21.40
N ASP A 67 -6.61 6.20 20.59
CA ASP A 67 -6.44 7.59 20.20
C ASP A 67 -6.10 7.69 18.72
N LEU A 68 -7.08 8.00 17.88
CA LEU A 68 -6.94 8.07 16.43
C LEU A 68 -6.29 9.37 15.93
N ARG A 69 -5.94 10.32 16.82
CA ARG A 69 -5.26 11.57 16.46
C ARG A 69 -3.85 11.32 15.91
N GLY A 70 -3.27 10.14 16.20
CA GLY A 70 -2.01 9.71 15.63
C GLY A 70 -2.06 9.35 14.15
N ILE A 71 -3.26 9.21 13.58
CA ILE A 71 -3.47 8.91 12.17
C ILE A 71 -3.82 10.20 11.43
N VAL A 72 -2.93 10.66 10.57
CA VAL A 72 -3.12 11.91 9.79
C VAL A 72 -3.47 11.53 8.35
N ILE A 73 -4.70 11.83 7.97
CA ILE A 73 -5.20 11.58 6.61
C ILE A 73 -4.39 12.41 5.60
N GLY A 74 -4.01 11.78 4.51
CA GLY A 74 -3.18 12.37 3.45
C GLY A 74 -1.67 12.17 3.67
N ARG A 75 -1.22 11.92 4.91
CA ARG A 75 0.18 11.65 5.25
C ARG A 75 0.42 10.17 5.51
N ASP A 76 -0.44 9.56 6.31
CA ASP A 76 -0.23 8.22 6.85
C ASP A 76 -0.92 7.15 6.00
N GLY A 77 -0.17 6.09 5.67
CA GLY A 77 -0.73 4.81 5.27
C GLY A 77 -0.97 3.92 6.48
N LEU A 78 -1.70 2.84 6.29
CA LEU A 78 -2.04 1.88 7.33
C LEU A 78 -1.53 0.49 7.00
N LEU A 79 -0.95 -0.15 8.01
CA LEU A 79 -0.71 -1.58 8.05
C LEU A 79 -1.57 -2.16 9.18
N VAL A 80 -2.46 -3.08 8.85
CA VAL A 80 -3.27 -3.82 9.80
C VAL A 80 -2.84 -5.28 9.79
N ARG A 81 -2.64 -5.84 10.97
CA ARG A 81 -2.20 -7.22 11.14
C ARG A 81 -2.96 -7.89 12.26
N ARG A 82 -3.48 -9.09 11.99
CA ARG A 82 -4.06 -9.99 12.99
C ARG A 82 -3.71 -11.43 12.62
N GLY A 83 -2.79 -12.04 13.36
CA GLY A 83 -2.27 -13.35 13.01
C GLY A 83 -1.62 -13.33 11.61
N ARG A 84 -2.16 -14.14 10.70
CA ARG A 84 -1.70 -14.18 9.30
C ARG A 84 -2.43 -13.18 8.40
N ALA A 85 -3.55 -12.63 8.86
CA ALA A 85 -4.28 -11.61 8.12
C ALA A 85 -3.49 -10.30 8.17
N GLN A 86 -3.23 -9.72 7.02
CA GLN A 86 -2.47 -8.48 6.89
C GLN A 86 -2.92 -7.72 5.66
N ALA A 87 -2.99 -6.40 5.79
CA ALA A 87 -3.23 -5.52 4.64
C ALA A 87 -2.50 -4.20 4.82
N VAL A 88 -2.17 -3.60 3.69
CA VAL A 88 -1.54 -2.28 3.59
C VAL A 88 -2.42 -1.39 2.73
N LEU A 89 -2.71 -0.19 3.20
CA LEU A 89 -3.31 0.87 2.41
C LEU A 89 -2.37 2.07 2.36
N LEU A 90 -2.07 2.55 1.17
CA LEU A 90 -1.25 3.74 0.97
C LEU A 90 -2.01 5.01 1.39
N PRO A 91 -1.31 6.10 1.74
CA PRO A 91 -1.95 7.34 2.21
C PRO A 91 -2.99 7.91 1.24
N GLN A 92 -2.75 7.84 -0.06
CA GLN A 92 -3.64 8.37 -1.08
C GLN A 92 -5.02 7.68 -1.13
N VAL A 93 -5.12 6.45 -0.67
CA VAL A 93 -6.41 5.73 -0.64
C VAL A 93 -7.43 6.48 0.22
N ALA A 94 -7.01 7.00 1.37
CA ALA A 94 -7.90 7.75 2.25
C ALA A 94 -8.41 9.04 1.61
N THR A 95 -7.53 9.79 0.94
CA THR A 95 -7.90 11.05 0.29
C THR A 95 -8.76 10.83 -0.95
N GLU A 96 -8.45 9.83 -1.76
CA GLU A 96 -9.22 9.49 -2.95
C GLU A 96 -10.67 9.06 -2.64
N HIS A 97 -10.87 8.38 -1.50
CA HIS A 97 -12.19 7.91 -1.08
C HIS A 97 -12.88 8.83 -0.07
N GLY A 98 -12.25 9.90 0.35
CA GLY A 98 -12.79 10.81 1.37
C GLY A 98 -12.92 10.18 2.75
N PHE A 99 -12.07 9.23 3.10
CA PHE A 99 -12.10 8.56 4.40
C PHE A 99 -11.56 9.46 5.51
N GLY A 100 -12.23 9.44 6.68
CA GLY A 100 -11.63 9.81 7.95
C GLY A 100 -10.86 8.63 8.56
N PRO A 101 -10.24 8.81 9.74
CA PRO A 101 -9.43 7.77 10.37
C PRO A 101 -10.17 6.45 10.61
N GLU A 102 -11.40 6.49 11.12
CA GLU A 102 -12.19 5.27 11.36
C GLU A 102 -12.53 4.52 10.07
N ALA A 103 -13.03 5.23 9.06
CA ALA A 103 -13.36 4.63 7.77
C ALA A 103 -12.12 4.05 7.08
N PHE A 104 -10.96 4.70 7.25
CA PHE A 104 -9.68 4.21 6.72
C PHE A 104 -9.25 2.91 7.41
N LEU A 105 -9.39 2.84 8.73
CA LEU A 105 -9.14 1.63 9.52
C LEU A 105 -10.08 0.49 9.13
N ASP A 106 -11.37 0.78 8.96
CA ASP A 106 -12.36 -0.20 8.51
C ASP A 106 -12.01 -0.75 7.11
N ALA A 107 -11.60 0.12 6.20
CA ALA A 107 -11.17 -0.29 4.85
C ALA A 107 -9.93 -1.18 4.89
N ALA A 108 -8.96 -0.88 5.76
CA ALA A 108 -7.77 -1.71 5.94
C ALA A 108 -8.12 -3.09 6.52
N CYS A 109 -8.99 -3.14 7.51
CA CYS A 109 -9.51 -4.40 8.05
C CYS A 109 -10.21 -5.23 6.98
N HIS A 110 -11.08 -4.61 6.20
CA HIS A 110 -11.78 -5.29 5.11
C HIS A 110 -10.80 -5.87 4.08
N LYS A 111 -9.79 -5.11 3.70
CA LYS A 111 -8.74 -5.59 2.78
C LYS A 111 -7.96 -6.76 3.33
N ALA A 112 -7.76 -6.81 4.65
CA ALA A 112 -7.11 -7.93 5.34
C ALA A 112 -8.00 -9.18 5.48
N GLY A 113 -9.27 -9.10 5.06
CA GLY A 113 -10.25 -10.18 5.25
C GLY A 113 -10.85 -10.21 6.65
N LEU A 114 -10.76 -9.11 7.40
CA LEU A 114 -11.32 -8.95 8.73
C LEU A 114 -12.63 -8.16 8.67
N ALA A 115 -13.48 -8.32 9.70
CA ALA A 115 -14.68 -7.50 9.83
C ALA A 115 -14.32 -6.03 10.06
N ALA A 116 -15.16 -5.11 9.57
CA ALA A 116 -15.05 -3.70 9.90
C ALA A 116 -15.09 -3.52 11.43
N GLY A 117 -14.25 -2.63 11.96
CA GLY A 117 -14.14 -2.43 13.40
C GLY A 117 -13.22 -3.41 14.13
N SER A 118 -12.66 -4.42 13.45
CA SER A 118 -11.71 -5.35 14.06
C SER A 118 -10.46 -4.66 14.62
N TRP A 119 -10.13 -3.48 14.14
CA TRP A 119 -9.03 -2.67 14.65
C TRP A 119 -9.21 -2.23 16.12
N ARG A 120 -10.44 -2.30 16.66
CA ARG A 120 -10.73 -2.02 18.08
C ARG A 120 -10.37 -3.19 19.00
N GLU A 121 -10.19 -4.38 18.44
CA GLU A 121 -9.90 -5.59 19.20
C GLU A 121 -8.41 -5.69 19.56
N PRO A 122 -8.07 -6.19 20.77
CA PRO A 122 -6.68 -6.24 21.24
C PRO A 122 -5.75 -7.09 20.35
N GLU A 123 -6.30 -8.10 19.68
CA GLU A 123 -5.53 -9.01 18.82
C GLU A 123 -5.13 -8.38 17.50
N THR A 124 -5.76 -7.26 17.13
CA THR A 124 -5.45 -6.54 15.88
C THR A 124 -4.42 -5.46 16.15
N GLN A 125 -3.30 -5.54 15.46
CA GLN A 125 -2.25 -4.54 15.50
C GLN A 125 -2.42 -3.56 14.35
N VAL A 126 -2.29 -2.27 14.65
CA VAL A 126 -2.36 -1.19 13.66
C VAL A 126 -1.04 -0.42 13.67
N PHE A 127 -0.51 -0.19 12.48
CA PHE A 127 0.70 0.59 12.27
C PHE A 127 0.43 1.68 11.25
N THR A 128 1.10 2.82 11.40
CA THR A 128 1.14 3.86 10.37
C THR A 128 2.53 3.92 9.74
N PHE A 129 2.58 4.38 8.52
CA PHE A 129 3.81 4.68 7.81
C PHE A 129 3.59 5.88 6.88
N THR A 130 4.67 6.53 6.50
CA THR A 130 4.64 7.56 5.46
C THR A 130 5.21 7.01 4.16
N ALA A 131 4.93 7.66 3.05
CA ALA A 131 5.44 7.25 1.74
C ALA A 131 6.03 8.46 1.00
N ASP A 132 7.22 8.28 0.46
CA ASP A 132 7.80 9.20 -0.51
C ASP A 132 7.51 8.66 -1.91
N ILE A 133 6.85 9.47 -2.73
CA ILE A 133 6.38 9.06 -4.06
C ILE A 133 7.30 9.67 -5.12
N PHE A 134 7.83 8.81 -5.97
CA PHE A 134 8.66 9.19 -7.11
C PHE A 134 7.92 8.81 -8.38
N VAL A 135 7.69 9.79 -9.25
CA VAL A 135 6.98 9.64 -10.52
C VAL A 135 7.93 9.93 -11.65
N GLU A 136 7.87 9.13 -12.69
CA GLU A 136 8.63 9.28 -13.91
C GLU A 136 8.18 10.47 -14.76
#